data_6595abb0a5348be706e141a0f9e28371
#
_entry.id   6595abb0a5348be706e141a0f9e28371
#
_cell.length_a   1.000
_cell.length_b   1.000
_cell.length_c   1.000
_cell.angle_alpha   90.00
_cell.angle_beta   90.00
_cell.angle_gamma   90.00
#
_symmetry.space_group_name_H-M   'P 1'
#
loop_
_entity.id
_entity.type
_entity.pdbx_description
1 polymer ?
#
loop_
_entity_poly.entity_id
_entity_poly.type
_entity_poly.pdbx_seq_one_letter_code
_entity_poly.pdbx_strand_id
1 'polypeptide(L)'
;VERDWRDRGLGLHSTEVDDSVPQMNHAKMRRLGWAFVGVGVAAVAYHLAPVSKRAVRTKLRQVDYTAIALASVAASDAFGDSVGMRPAPALVKDVSAIAAVKFPLAVSAAHCLASEVAFFRGSRGCVDRTKRLNKMSAVGRRDGMFAKHVGCAAAAGFFFAAEELWPDFPLLHAAWHCFGAAAMHTGTLCVFGEYKPAPPGYAKARY
;
A
#
# COMPACT_ATOMS: atom_id res chain seq x y z
N VAL A 1 51.41 -10.58 -37.94
CA VAL A 1 50.30 -11.39 -37.39
C VAL A 1 49.52 -10.49 -36.43
N GLU A 2 48.68 -9.61 -37.00
CA GLU A 2 47.70 -8.84 -36.27
C GLU A 2 46.47 -9.71 -36.09
N ARG A 3 46.23 -10.15 -34.85
CA ARG A 3 45.00 -10.89 -34.51
C ARG A 3 43.85 -9.92 -34.30
N ASP A 4 42.89 -10.05 -35.15
CA ASP A 4 41.60 -9.41 -35.12
C ASP A 4 40.87 -9.74 -33.80
N TRP A 5 40.76 -8.75 -32.89
CA TRP A 5 40.06 -8.82 -31.62
C TRP A 5 38.61 -8.32 -31.70
N ARG A 6 38.09 -8.04 -32.92
CA ARG A 6 36.80 -7.41 -33.12
C ARG A 6 35.59 -8.35 -33.10
N ASP A 7 35.84 -9.70 -33.20
CA ASP A 7 34.73 -10.64 -33.34
C ASP A 7 34.39 -11.46 -32.08
N ARG A 8 34.90 -11.11 -30.94
CA ARG A 8 34.24 -11.57 -29.72
C ARG A 8 33.16 -10.56 -29.40
N GLY A 9 32.07 -10.65 -30.13
CA GLY A 9 30.79 -10.06 -29.76
C GLY A 9 30.47 -10.48 -28.33
N LEU A 10 30.82 -9.62 -27.38
CA LEU A 10 30.12 -9.58 -26.11
C LEU A 10 28.69 -9.33 -26.49
N GLY A 11 27.96 -10.42 -26.72
CA GLY A 11 26.50 -10.40 -26.75
C GLY A 11 26.10 -9.72 -25.45
N LEU A 12 25.96 -8.40 -25.51
CA LEU A 12 25.11 -7.68 -24.59
C LEU A 12 23.74 -8.32 -24.79
N HIS A 13 23.52 -9.44 -24.06
CA HIS A 13 22.20 -9.92 -23.81
C HIS A 13 21.44 -8.65 -23.44
N SER A 14 20.61 -8.16 -24.37
CA SER A 14 19.53 -7.27 -24.03
C SER A 14 18.91 -7.92 -22.80
N THR A 15 19.14 -7.34 -21.63
CA THR A 15 18.49 -7.78 -20.42
C THR A 15 17.00 -7.61 -20.74
N GLU A 16 16.37 -8.71 -21.20
CA GLU A 16 14.94 -8.80 -21.24
C GLU A 16 14.49 -8.27 -19.88
N VAL A 17 13.87 -7.11 -19.88
CA VAL A 17 13.28 -6.53 -18.68
C VAL A 17 12.29 -7.60 -18.23
N ASP A 18 12.60 -8.27 -17.14
CA ASP A 18 11.73 -9.29 -16.56
C ASP A 18 10.42 -8.61 -16.18
N ASP A 19 9.46 -8.62 -17.10
CA ASP A 19 8.12 -8.02 -16.95
C ASP A 19 7.36 -8.61 -15.75
N SER A 20 7.89 -9.66 -15.12
CA SER A 20 7.34 -10.26 -13.91
C SER A 20 7.65 -9.47 -12.63
N VAL A 21 8.53 -8.46 -12.68
CA VAL A 21 8.84 -7.61 -11.52
C VAL A 21 7.72 -6.59 -11.32
N PRO A 22 7.07 -6.54 -10.14
CA PRO A 22 6.11 -5.50 -9.84
C PRO A 22 6.75 -4.12 -10.09
N GLN A 23 6.22 -3.37 -11.04
CA GLN A 23 6.70 -2.03 -11.33
C GLN A 23 5.92 -1.04 -10.48
N MET A 24 6.66 -0.22 -9.73
CA MET A 24 6.04 0.83 -8.92
C MET A 24 5.62 2.00 -9.82
N ASN A 25 4.31 2.21 -9.92
CA ASN A 25 3.77 3.41 -10.57
C ASN A 25 3.91 4.61 -9.64
N HIS A 26 4.96 5.41 -9.84
CA HIS A 26 5.28 6.55 -8.99
C HIS A 26 4.15 7.59 -8.89
N ALA A 27 3.38 7.79 -9.95
CA ALA A 27 2.25 8.73 -9.92
C ALA A 27 1.13 8.24 -9.00
N LYS A 28 0.80 6.95 -9.05
CA LYS A 28 -0.20 6.33 -8.17
C LYS A 28 0.28 6.30 -6.71
N MET A 29 1.54 5.94 -6.48
CA MET A 29 2.13 5.96 -5.13
C MET A 29 2.17 7.37 -4.53
N ARG A 30 2.44 8.40 -5.34
CA ARG A 30 2.38 9.79 -4.87
C ARG A 30 0.95 10.20 -4.50
N ARG A 31 -0.06 9.81 -5.29
CA ARG A 31 -1.49 10.04 -4.96
C ARG A 31 -1.86 9.35 -3.65
N LEU A 32 -1.43 8.11 -3.46
CA LEU A 32 -1.62 7.38 -2.22
C LEU A 32 -0.97 8.11 -1.04
N GLY A 33 0.26 8.58 -1.19
CA GLY A 33 0.94 9.36 -0.15
C GLY A 33 0.15 10.61 0.26
N TRP A 34 -0.36 11.38 -0.71
CA TRP A 34 -1.21 12.54 -0.42
C TRP A 34 -2.54 12.18 0.22
N ALA A 35 -3.14 11.05 -0.17
CA ALA A 35 -4.37 10.57 0.47
C ALA A 35 -4.12 10.24 1.96
N PHE A 36 -2.97 9.63 2.31
CA PHE A 36 -2.59 9.40 3.71
C PHE A 36 -2.32 10.68 4.48
N VAL A 37 -1.73 11.70 3.88
CA VAL A 37 -1.62 13.03 4.50
C VAL A 37 -3.02 13.57 4.81
N GLY A 38 -3.97 13.42 3.89
CA GLY A 38 -5.36 13.82 4.11
C GLY A 38 -6.02 13.08 5.27
N VAL A 39 -5.80 11.76 5.39
CA VAL A 39 -6.27 10.97 6.55
C VAL A 39 -5.67 11.52 7.85
N GLY A 40 -4.35 11.76 7.88
CA GLY A 40 -3.69 12.30 9.07
C GLY A 40 -4.26 13.66 9.51
N VAL A 41 -4.50 14.56 8.56
CA VAL A 41 -5.11 15.87 8.83
C VAL A 41 -6.53 15.73 9.37
N ALA A 42 -7.35 14.86 8.76
CA ALA A 42 -8.73 14.63 9.21
C ALA A 42 -8.78 14.00 10.62
N ALA A 43 -7.92 13.01 10.89
CA ALA A 43 -7.80 12.38 12.20
C ALA A 43 -7.37 13.39 13.28
N VAL A 44 -6.35 14.21 13.01
CA VAL A 44 -5.91 15.27 13.93
C VAL A 44 -7.04 16.26 14.22
N ALA A 45 -7.77 16.71 13.18
CA ALA A 45 -8.91 17.60 13.35
C ALA A 45 -10.01 16.99 14.24
N TYR A 46 -10.31 15.71 14.05
CA TYR A 46 -11.25 14.97 14.87
C TYR A 46 -10.80 14.89 16.34
N HIS A 47 -9.54 14.54 16.59
CA HIS A 47 -9.02 14.37 17.94
C HIS A 47 -8.83 15.69 18.70
N LEU A 48 -8.52 16.76 18.01
CA LEU A 48 -8.40 18.10 18.62
C LEU A 48 -9.75 18.78 18.90
N ALA A 49 -10.85 18.26 18.32
CA ALA A 49 -12.16 18.85 18.54
C ALA A 49 -12.62 18.64 20.00
N PRO A 50 -13.09 19.72 20.69
CA PRO A 50 -13.55 19.63 22.07
C PRO A 50 -14.68 18.59 22.24
N VAL A 51 -14.57 17.74 23.27
CA VAL A 51 -15.56 16.69 23.58
C VAL A 51 -16.95 17.28 23.79
N SER A 52 -17.05 18.49 24.36
CA SER A 52 -18.30 19.21 24.58
C SER A 52 -19.06 19.57 23.28
N LYS A 53 -18.37 19.66 22.14
CA LYS A 53 -18.95 20.00 20.83
C LYS A 53 -19.32 18.75 20.03
N ARG A 54 -20.25 17.95 20.54
CA ARG A 54 -20.66 16.66 19.93
C ARG A 54 -20.98 16.76 18.44
N ALA A 55 -21.76 17.76 18.01
CA ALA A 55 -22.14 17.92 16.60
C ALA A 55 -20.91 18.17 15.69
N VAL A 56 -19.91 18.90 16.15
CA VAL A 56 -18.67 19.15 15.42
C VAL A 56 -17.88 17.85 15.32
N ARG A 57 -17.72 17.12 16.42
CA ARG A 57 -17.01 15.83 16.45
C ARG A 57 -17.65 14.81 15.52
N THR A 58 -18.99 14.70 15.49
CA THR A 58 -19.68 13.79 14.57
C THR A 58 -19.38 14.12 13.11
N LYS A 59 -19.37 15.39 12.73
CA LYS A 59 -19.00 15.82 11.37
C LYS A 59 -17.55 15.53 11.04
N LEU A 60 -16.64 15.81 11.97
CA LEU A 60 -15.20 15.53 11.78
C LEU A 60 -14.92 14.03 11.69
N ARG A 61 -15.61 13.19 12.48
CA ARG A 61 -15.53 11.72 12.35
C ARG A 61 -15.99 11.26 10.94
N GLN A 62 -17.05 11.85 10.41
CA GLN A 62 -17.49 11.56 9.04
C GLN A 62 -16.44 11.97 8.00
N VAL A 63 -15.82 13.13 8.17
CA VAL A 63 -14.72 13.58 7.30
C VAL A 63 -13.55 12.62 7.37
N ASP A 64 -13.16 12.18 8.57
CA ASP A 64 -12.09 11.23 8.79
C ASP A 64 -12.37 9.88 8.09
N TYR A 65 -13.54 9.30 8.30
CA TYR A 65 -13.95 8.08 7.60
C TYR A 65 -14.01 8.23 6.07
N THR A 66 -14.43 9.41 5.58
CA THR A 66 -14.41 9.70 4.15
C THR A 66 -12.97 9.75 3.61
N ALA A 67 -12.06 10.40 4.34
CA ALA A 67 -10.65 10.46 3.96
C ALA A 67 -10.01 9.05 3.90
N ILE A 68 -10.32 8.18 4.87
CA ILE A 68 -9.87 6.78 4.89
C ILE A 68 -10.43 6.01 3.69
N ALA A 69 -11.71 6.20 3.36
CA ALA A 69 -12.32 5.55 2.21
C ALA A 69 -11.64 5.97 0.90
N LEU A 70 -11.33 7.24 0.72
CA LEU A 70 -10.59 7.75 -0.44
C LEU A 70 -9.16 7.23 -0.49
N ALA A 71 -8.49 7.13 0.67
CA ALA A 71 -7.16 6.54 0.74
C ALA A 71 -7.16 5.05 0.39
N SER A 72 -8.19 4.28 0.81
CA SER A 72 -8.31 2.87 0.45
C SER A 72 -8.60 2.65 -1.04
N VAL A 73 -9.36 3.55 -1.70
CA VAL A 73 -9.51 3.56 -3.17
C VAL A 73 -8.15 3.77 -3.85
N ALA A 74 -7.39 4.76 -3.40
CA ALA A 74 -6.06 5.04 -3.94
C ALA A 74 -5.08 3.87 -3.72
N ALA A 75 -5.15 3.22 -2.55
CA ALA A 75 -4.34 2.05 -2.21
C ALA A 75 -4.63 0.86 -3.13
N SER A 76 -5.91 0.51 -3.29
CA SER A 76 -6.31 -0.61 -4.16
C SER A 76 -5.91 -0.39 -5.62
N ASP A 77 -5.96 0.85 -6.12
CA ASP A 77 -5.50 1.20 -7.47
C ASP A 77 -3.96 1.10 -7.60
N ALA A 78 -3.22 1.60 -6.62
CA ALA A 78 -1.77 1.59 -6.65
C ALA A 78 -1.19 0.18 -6.52
N PHE A 79 -1.68 -0.61 -5.56
CA PHE A 79 -1.17 -1.96 -5.33
C PHE A 79 -1.68 -2.98 -6.35
N GLY A 80 -2.94 -2.87 -6.77
CA GLY A 80 -3.51 -3.72 -7.81
C GLY A 80 -2.73 -3.63 -9.12
N ASP A 81 -2.43 -2.41 -9.57
CA ASP A 81 -1.62 -2.16 -10.75
C ASP A 81 -0.22 -2.80 -10.65
N SER A 82 0.42 -2.64 -9.48
CA SER A 82 1.77 -3.14 -9.23
C SER A 82 1.90 -4.67 -9.28
N VAL A 83 0.82 -5.40 -9.06
CA VAL A 83 0.80 -6.88 -9.12
C VAL A 83 0.07 -7.42 -10.35
N GLY A 84 -0.12 -6.59 -11.37
CA GLY A 84 -0.74 -6.98 -12.64
C GLY A 84 -2.24 -7.30 -12.52
N MET A 85 -2.92 -6.80 -11.50
CA MET A 85 -4.40 -6.87 -11.48
C MET A 85 -4.96 -5.91 -12.53
N ARG A 86 -6.02 -6.34 -13.22
CA ARG A 86 -6.71 -5.44 -14.14
C ARG A 86 -7.15 -4.18 -13.38
N PRO A 87 -6.78 -2.98 -13.85
CA PRO A 87 -7.20 -1.76 -13.19
C PRO A 87 -8.72 -1.68 -13.19
N ALA A 88 -9.30 -1.26 -12.06
CA ALA A 88 -10.71 -0.99 -12.01
C ALA A 88 -11.06 0.08 -13.07
N PRO A 89 -12.17 -0.06 -13.81
CA PRO A 89 -12.62 0.96 -14.73
C PRO A 89 -12.70 2.34 -14.06
N ALA A 90 -12.40 3.41 -14.79
CA ALA A 90 -12.47 4.77 -14.23
C ALA A 90 -13.82 5.06 -13.57
N LEU A 91 -14.91 4.65 -14.21
CA LEU A 91 -16.26 4.77 -13.65
C LEU A 91 -16.40 4.13 -12.26
N VAL A 92 -15.79 2.95 -12.02
CA VAL A 92 -15.85 2.29 -10.71
C VAL A 92 -15.12 3.12 -9.66
N LYS A 93 -13.99 3.72 -10.02
CA LYS A 93 -13.24 4.60 -9.11
C LYS A 93 -14.00 5.87 -8.78
N ASP A 94 -14.62 6.49 -9.78
CA ASP A 94 -15.41 7.70 -9.62
C ASP A 94 -16.65 7.44 -8.77
N VAL A 95 -17.37 6.34 -9.05
CA VAL A 95 -18.52 5.91 -8.23
C VAL A 95 -18.10 5.61 -6.80
N SER A 96 -16.95 4.93 -6.60
CA SER A 96 -16.42 4.67 -5.27
C SER A 96 -16.05 5.95 -4.53
N ALA A 97 -15.45 6.94 -5.20
CA ALA A 97 -15.12 8.23 -4.60
C ALA A 97 -16.38 9.00 -4.17
N ILE A 98 -17.43 9.00 -4.99
CA ILE A 98 -18.72 9.61 -4.65
C ILE A 98 -19.39 8.84 -3.49
N ALA A 99 -19.38 7.51 -3.55
CA ALA A 99 -19.96 6.65 -2.51
C ALA A 99 -19.24 6.79 -1.17
N ALA A 100 -17.94 7.10 -1.17
CA ALA A 100 -17.14 7.31 0.04
C ALA A 100 -17.72 8.42 0.95
N VAL A 101 -18.41 9.40 0.39
CA VAL A 101 -19.05 10.47 1.17
C VAL A 101 -20.29 9.96 1.93
N LYS A 102 -21.06 9.04 1.34
CA LYS A 102 -22.30 8.52 1.95
C LYS A 102 -22.09 7.21 2.72
N PHE A 103 -21.20 6.37 2.22
CA PHE A 103 -20.98 5.01 2.71
C PHE A 103 -19.48 4.73 2.92
N PRO A 104 -18.77 5.56 3.72
CA PRO A 104 -17.30 5.48 3.83
C PRO A 104 -16.81 4.09 4.29
N LEU A 105 -17.49 3.47 5.24
CA LEU A 105 -17.08 2.17 5.77
C LEU A 105 -17.20 1.05 4.74
N ALA A 106 -18.29 1.02 3.96
CA ALA A 106 -18.48 0.02 2.92
C ALA A 106 -17.42 0.16 1.80
N VAL A 107 -17.14 1.40 1.39
CA VAL A 107 -16.10 1.69 0.40
C VAL A 107 -14.72 1.32 0.93
N SER A 108 -14.39 1.69 2.17
CA SER A 108 -13.14 1.29 2.81
C SER A 108 -12.99 -0.23 2.85
N ALA A 109 -14.00 -0.96 3.32
CA ALA A 109 -13.95 -2.41 3.43
C ALA A 109 -13.69 -3.08 2.07
N ALA A 110 -14.41 -2.67 1.01
CA ALA A 110 -14.25 -3.22 -0.32
C ALA A 110 -12.85 -2.97 -0.88
N HIS A 111 -12.32 -1.77 -0.75
CA HIS A 111 -11.01 -1.40 -1.27
C HIS A 111 -9.85 -1.90 -0.41
N CYS A 112 -10.02 -2.01 0.92
CA CYS A 112 -9.07 -2.69 1.78
C CYS A 112 -8.95 -4.17 1.38
N LEU A 113 -10.07 -4.88 1.19
CA LEU A 113 -10.05 -6.26 0.73
C LEU A 113 -9.34 -6.41 -0.63
N ALA A 114 -9.57 -5.50 -1.57
CA ALA A 114 -8.85 -5.49 -2.85
C ALA A 114 -7.33 -5.29 -2.66
N SER A 115 -6.93 -4.43 -1.72
CA SER A 115 -5.51 -4.23 -1.37
C SER A 115 -4.91 -5.49 -0.73
N GLU A 116 -5.63 -6.18 0.15
CA GLU A 116 -5.19 -7.45 0.77
C GLU A 116 -4.96 -8.54 -0.30
N VAL A 117 -5.84 -8.64 -1.29
CA VAL A 117 -5.63 -9.54 -2.44
C VAL A 117 -4.36 -9.18 -3.21
N ALA A 118 -4.07 -7.88 -3.40
CA ALA A 118 -2.84 -7.42 -4.04
C ALA A 118 -1.60 -7.78 -3.19
N PHE A 119 -1.63 -7.57 -1.88
CA PHE A 119 -0.54 -7.93 -0.97
C PHE A 119 -0.27 -9.43 -0.97
N PHE A 120 -1.31 -10.25 -0.93
CA PHE A 120 -1.19 -11.70 -1.01
C PHE A 120 -0.59 -12.18 -2.34
N ARG A 121 -1.02 -11.61 -3.47
CA ARG A 121 -0.45 -11.91 -4.80
C ARG A 121 1.01 -11.46 -4.89
N GLY A 122 1.33 -10.27 -4.42
CA GLY A 122 2.69 -9.74 -4.38
C GLY A 122 3.62 -10.63 -3.56
N SER A 123 3.19 -11.08 -2.38
CA SER A 123 3.96 -11.96 -1.51
C SER A 123 4.24 -13.32 -2.16
N ARG A 124 3.24 -13.94 -2.79
CA ARG A 124 3.40 -15.24 -3.51
C ARG A 124 4.31 -15.13 -4.71
N GLY A 125 4.07 -14.18 -5.60
CA GLY A 125 4.92 -13.98 -6.78
C GLY A 125 6.39 -13.78 -6.43
N CYS A 126 6.65 -13.21 -5.28
CA CYS A 126 8.01 -13.02 -4.79
C CYS A 126 8.65 -14.29 -4.22
N VAL A 127 7.88 -15.13 -3.53
CA VAL A 127 8.35 -16.43 -3.02
C VAL A 127 8.79 -17.32 -4.19
N ASP A 128 7.99 -17.41 -5.24
CA ASP A 128 8.31 -18.23 -6.41
C ASP A 128 9.58 -17.76 -7.13
N ARG A 129 9.77 -16.45 -7.23
CA ARG A 129 10.98 -15.86 -7.82
C ARG A 129 12.22 -16.12 -6.97
N THR A 130 12.11 -16.00 -5.65
CA THR A 130 13.22 -16.24 -4.73
C THR A 130 13.66 -17.71 -4.74
N LYS A 131 12.72 -18.63 -4.85
CA LYS A 131 12.98 -20.06 -5.04
C LYS A 131 13.75 -20.33 -6.35
N ARG A 132 13.36 -19.69 -7.46
CA ARG A 132 14.05 -19.81 -8.75
C ARG A 132 15.48 -19.30 -8.72
N LEU A 133 15.74 -18.25 -7.93
CA LEU A 133 17.08 -17.66 -7.80
C LEU A 133 17.98 -18.31 -6.73
N ASN A 134 17.53 -19.40 -6.12
CA ASN A 134 18.27 -20.16 -5.07
C ASN A 134 18.74 -19.28 -3.88
N LYS A 135 18.03 -18.16 -3.60
CA LYS A 135 18.36 -17.22 -2.53
C LYS A 135 17.55 -17.53 -1.27
N MET A 136 17.81 -18.68 -0.63
CA MET A 136 17.09 -19.14 0.56
C MET A 136 16.99 -18.11 1.70
N SER A 137 17.98 -17.25 1.89
CA SER A 137 17.96 -16.25 2.97
C SER A 137 16.93 -15.12 2.79
N ALA A 138 16.44 -14.90 1.55
CA ALA A 138 15.44 -13.87 1.28
C ALA A 138 13.99 -14.37 1.52
N VAL A 139 13.77 -15.69 1.47
CA VAL A 139 12.43 -16.28 1.65
C VAL A 139 11.97 -16.09 3.10
N GLY A 140 12.76 -16.48 4.10
CA GLY A 140 12.37 -16.39 5.50
C GLY A 140 12.09 -14.95 5.98
N ARG A 141 12.78 -13.94 5.41
CA ARG A 141 12.56 -12.53 5.75
C ARG A 141 11.20 -12.01 5.27
N ARG A 142 10.71 -12.50 4.12
CA ARG A 142 9.44 -12.05 3.53
C ARG A 142 8.22 -12.75 4.12
N ASP A 143 8.34 -14.02 4.47
CA ASP A 143 7.29 -14.73 5.20
C ASP A 143 7.03 -14.04 6.55
N GLY A 144 8.09 -13.60 7.23
CA GLY A 144 7.97 -12.77 8.42
C GLY A 144 7.33 -11.41 8.17
N MET A 145 7.53 -10.79 7.01
CA MET A 145 6.92 -9.49 6.68
C MET A 145 5.42 -9.63 6.43
N PHE A 146 5.00 -10.67 5.70
CA PHE A 146 3.58 -10.94 5.47
C PHE A 146 2.86 -11.27 6.79
N ALA A 147 3.47 -12.04 7.67
CA ALA A 147 2.92 -12.31 9.01
C ALA A 147 2.76 -11.02 9.83
N LYS A 148 3.73 -10.10 9.78
CA LYS A 148 3.62 -8.78 10.42
C LYS A 148 2.47 -7.96 9.82
N HIS A 149 2.33 -7.97 8.49
CA HIS A 149 1.23 -7.30 7.82
C HIS A 149 -0.13 -7.83 8.30
N VAL A 150 -0.32 -9.13 8.28
CA VAL A 150 -1.57 -9.77 8.76
C VAL A 150 -1.83 -9.42 10.22
N GLY A 151 -0.81 -9.45 11.08
CA GLY A 151 -0.93 -9.06 12.49
C GLY A 151 -1.37 -7.60 12.67
N CYS A 152 -0.77 -6.68 11.92
CA CYS A 152 -1.15 -5.26 11.96
C CYS A 152 -2.58 -5.04 11.42
N ALA A 153 -2.95 -5.69 10.32
CA ALA A 153 -4.28 -5.58 9.73
C ALA A 153 -5.36 -6.14 10.67
N ALA A 154 -5.10 -7.29 11.29
CA ALA A 154 -6.00 -7.88 12.29
C ALA A 154 -6.16 -6.98 13.53
N ALA A 155 -5.06 -6.40 14.03
CA ALA A 155 -5.10 -5.46 15.14
C ALA A 155 -5.88 -4.19 14.78
N ALA A 156 -5.69 -3.63 13.57
CA ALA A 156 -6.46 -2.50 13.08
C ALA A 156 -7.96 -2.83 13.05
N GLY A 157 -8.35 -3.97 12.49
CA GLY A 157 -9.74 -4.43 12.47
C GLY A 157 -10.33 -4.63 13.86
N PHE A 158 -9.56 -5.19 14.79
CA PHE A 158 -9.98 -5.34 16.19
C PHE A 158 -10.25 -3.99 16.87
N PHE A 159 -9.31 -3.03 16.77
CA PHE A 159 -9.49 -1.72 17.38
C PHE A 159 -10.62 -0.92 16.74
N PHE A 160 -10.82 -1.08 15.42
CA PHE A 160 -11.99 -0.51 14.73
C PHE A 160 -13.31 -1.08 15.28
N ALA A 161 -13.43 -2.41 15.39
CA ALA A 161 -14.63 -3.05 15.94
C ALA A 161 -14.83 -2.70 17.41
N ALA A 162 -13.75 -2.62 18.20
CA ALA A 162 -13.80 -2.24 19.61
C ALA A 162 -14.28 -0.79 19.78
N GLU A 163 -13.91 0.14 18.89
CA GLU A 163 -14.43 1.52 18.92
C GLU A 163 -15.94 1.58 18.71
N GLU A 164 -16.50 0.76 17.82
CA GLU A 164 -17.95 0.72 17.61
C GLU A 164 -18.71 0.18 18.86
N LEU A 165 -18.06 -0.69 19.64
CA LEU A 165 -18.62 -1.24 20.89
C LEU A 165 -18.41 -0.30 22.08
N TRP A 166 -17.31 0.44 22.12
CA TRP A 166 -16.93 1.34 23.23
C TRP A 166 -16.54 2.73 22.68
N PRO A 167 -17.49 3.51 22.14
CA PRO A 167 -17.20 4.77 21.43
C PRO A 167 -16.64 5.88 22.34
N ASP A 168 -16.82 5.74 23.65
CA ASP A 168 -16.33 6.72 24.63
C ASP A 168 -14.86 6.47 25.04
N PHE A 169 -14.23 5.41 24.54
CA PHE A 169 -12.83 5.11 24.87
C PHE A 169 -11.90 5.74 23.83
N PRO A 170 -11.25 6.89 24.14
CA PRO A 170 -10.62 7.76 23.14
C PRO A 170 -9.41 7.16 22.43
N LEU A 171 -8.76 6.15 23.05
CA LEU A 171 -7.54 5.55 22.49
C LEU A 171 -7.82 4.50 21.41
N LEU A 172 -9.03 3.93 21.34
CA LEU A 172 -9.34 2.88 20.35
C LEU A 172 -9.22 3.40 18.92
N HIS A 173 -9.75 4.58 18.66
CA HIS A 173 -9.67 5.23 17.36
C HIS A 173 -8.22 5.53 16.95
N ALA A 174 -7.42 6.08 17.86
CA ALA A 174 -6.00 6.33 17.60
C ALA A 174 -5.22 5.04 17.36
N ALA A 175 -5.47 3.99 18.16
CA ALA A 175 -4.84 2.68 17.98
C ALA A 175 -5.17 2.08 16.62
N TRP A 176 -6.43 2.14 16.19
CA TRP A 176 -6.84 1.73 14.86
C TRP A 176 -6.06 2.43 13.75
N HIS A 177 -5.91 3.75 13.79
CA HIS A 177 -5.08 4.49 12.81
C HIS A 177 -3.62 4.04 12.82
N CYS A 178 -3.02 3.85 13.99
CA CYS A 178 -1.63 3.40 14.10
C CYS A 178 -1.42 2.02 13.48
N PHE A 179 -2.29 1.06 13.79
CA PHE A 179 -2.20 -0.29 13.24
C PHE A 179 -2.57 -0.32 11.76
N GLY A 180 -3.51 0.49 11.29
CA GLY A 180 -3.84 0.66 9.88
C GLY A 180 -2.66 1.21 9.07
N ALA A 181 -1.97 2.22 9.59
CA ALA A 181 -0.76 2.76 8.97
C ALA A 181 0.38 1.72 8.93
N ALA A 182 0.57 0.96 10.02
CA ALA A 182 1.56 -0.12 10.08
C ALA A 182 1.22 -1.26 9.12
N ALA A 183 -0.05 -1.63 8.98
CA ALA A 183 -0.51 -2.61 8.01
C ALA A 183 -0.23 -2.14 6.57
N MET A 184 -0.52 -0.90 6.26
CA MET A 184 -0.25 -0.32 4.94
C MET A 184 1.25 -0.28 4.62
N HIS A 185 2.08 0.10 5.58
CA HIS A 185 3.54 0.08 5.43
C HIS A 185 4.08 -1.33 5.18
N THR A 186 3.68 -2.29 6.00
CA THR A 186 4.11 -3.69 5.84
C THR A 186 3.58 -4.32 4.56
N GLY A 187 2.34 -3.99 4.14
CA GLY A 187 1.78 -4.39 2.85
C GLY A 187 2.58 -3.84 1.67
N THR A 188 3.02 -2.58 1.73
CA THR A 188 3.91 -1.98 0.73
C THR A 188 5.21 -2.76 0.62
N LEU A 189 5.80 -3.15 1.75
CA LEU A 189 7.02 -3.96 1.77
C LEU A 189 6.79 -5.38 1.22
N CYS A 190 5.60 -5.95 1.38
CA CYS A 190 5.24 -7.24 0.78
C CYS A 190 5.21 -7.18 -0.75
N VAL A 191 4.78 -6.05 -1.35
CA VAL A 191 4.68 -5.89 -2.80
C VAL A 191 6.03 -5.50 -3.41
N PHE A 192 6.68 -4.49 -2.87
CA PHE A 192 7.88 -3.89 -3.47
C PHE A 192 9.19 -4.35 -2.83
N GLY A 193 9.15 -4.96 -1.63
CA GLY A 193 10.32 -5.26 -0.83
C GLY A 193 10.91 -4.00 -0.17
N GLU A 194 12.05 -4.18 0.49
CA GLU A 194 12.78 -3.04 1.05
C GLU A 194 13.37 -2.19 -0.09
N TYR A 195 13.02 -0.91 -0.15
CA TYR A 195 13.65 0.03 -1.06
C TYR A 195 15.13 0.19 -0.67
N LYS A 196 16.01 -0.33 -1.49
CA LYS A 196 17.45 -0.01 -1.39
C LYS A 196 17.70 1.12 -2.39
N PRO A 197 18.05 2.32 -1.93
CA PRO A 197 18.45 3.38 -2.85
C PRO A 197 19.61 2.87 -3.71
N ALA A 198 19.58 3.18 -5.00
CA ALA A 198 20.68 2.84 -5.89
C ALA A 198 21.98 3.45 -5.33
N PRO A 199 23.11 2.72 -5.39
CA PRO A 199 24.38 3.26 -4.90
C PRO A 199 24.66 4.60 -5.59
N PRO A 200 25.27 5.56 -4.85
CA PRO A 200 25.60 6.87 -5.41
C PRO A 200 26.49 6.68 -6.64
N GLY A 201 26.02 7.14 -7.81
CA GLY A 201 26.71 6.98 -9.11
C GLY A 201 25.89 6.27 -10.19
N TYR A 202 24.91 5.45 -9.85
CA TYR A 202 24.05 4.76 -10.84
C TYR A 202 23.02 5.66 -11.53
N ALA A 203 22.72 6.84 -10.97
CA ALA A 203 21.72 7.77 -11.52
C ALA A 203 22.19 8.50 -12.78
N LYS A 204 23.47 8.42 -13.17
CA LYS A 204 24.04 9.16 -14.31
C LYS A 204 24.04 8.43 -15.66
N ALA A 205 23.58 7.18 -15.71
CA ALA A 205 23.68 6.37 -16.93
C ALA A 205 22.36 6.24 -17.75
N ARG A 206 21.33 7.01 -17.43
CA ARG A 206 20.03 6.94 -18.14
C ARG A 206 19.52 8.31 -18.60
N TYR A 207 20.40 9.08 -19.27
CA TYR A 207 19.98 10.21 -20.10
C TYR A 207 20.79 10.23 -21.38
#